data_19e52d0a1d2c429f572f9a8a47c49e38
#
_entry.id   19e52d0a1d2c429f572f9a8a47c49e38
#
_cell.length_a   1.000
_cell.length_b   1.000
_cell.length_c   1.000
_cell.angle_alpha   90.00
_cell.angle_beta   90.00
_cell.angle_gamma   90.00
#
_symmetry.space_group_name_H-M   'P 1'
#
loop_
_entity.id
_entity.type
_entity.pdbx_description
1 polymer ?
#
loop_
_entity_poly.entity_id
_entity_poly.type
_entity_poly.pdbx_seq_one_letter_code
_entity_poly.pdbx_strand_id
1 'polypeptide(L)'
;MKRTKLVIVGGVAAGASAAAKARRCDEDADIVMFEMGDDISYATCGLPYYLSGVIAKRDSLLITTGEFFKNRFNVEVKTRHKVLGIDRNKQKVMVKDLTTGEMVEESYDRLVLATGADAITPPVPGVDLPFVFTLKTLQDTDRIYDYLKEKRPETAVVVGGGLIGIEAVENLAHKDVKVSVVEFMPQVLTFLDTEMAEVVHQHLKDKGVELLLSEGVTSIEERGGRGKVLTSKGKELSADLVITAVGVRPNTALAKACGLAIGPAGGIAVNEFMQTNDPNIFAAGDCVESMNLVTGKPTLVPMGSAANKQGRAAGANAMGRRIAVKGFTGTVIVKVFDLAVAKTGLSETQAVSEGFFPLVTYVVAGDHAGYYPEAKDLQIKSVAHKENGRLLGAQIIGEKGVDKRIDVMATAVFNGMTLKDLLQLDLAYAPPFSAARDPVIVAGALGQNFSVGDWSPVTPAELQKKIERNGDLVLIDTRTERELKETGIIPGAIHIPIDDLRGRVKELDPDKETILYCAVGLRSYVGNRLLLMKGFKNVKTLTGGINGWIYRKEKYPG
;
A
#
# COMPACT_ATOMS: atom_id res chain seq x y z
N MET A 1 -0.10 -13.24 46.11
CA MET A 1 -1.09 -12.49 45.29
C MET A 1 -1.69 -13.45 44.28
N LYS A 2 -2.96 -13.29 43.88
CA LYS A 2 -3.56 -14.10 42.81
C LYS A 2 -2.82 -13.80 41.49
N ARG A 3 -2.38 -14.83 40.77
CA ARG A 3 -1.75 -14.66 39.43
C ARG A 3 -2.79 -14.16 38.44
N THR A 4 -2.44 -13.17 37.63
CA THR A 4 -3.32 -12.69 36.56
C THR A 4 -3.40 -13.72 35.44
N LYS A 5 -4.60 -14.14 35.09
CA LYS A 5 -4.82 -15.07 33.97
C LYS A 5 -5.15 -14.30 32.69
N LEU A 6 -4.25 -14.40 31.72
CA LEU A 6 -4.40 -13.80 30.40
C LEU A 6 -4.72 -14.87 29.36
N VAL A 7 -5.85 -14.71 28.69
CA VAL A 7 -6.19 -15.51 27.51
C VAL A 7 -6.00 -14.68 26.26
N ILE A 8 -5.40 -15.29 25.21
CA ILE A 8 -5.16 -14.67 23.92
C ILE A 8 -5.82 -15.52 22.83
N VAL A 9 -6.62 -14.89 21.97
CA VAL A 9 -7.32 -15.56 20.86
C VAL A 9 -6.68 -15.15 19.54
N GLY A 10 -6.00 -16.08 18.88
CA GLY A 10 -5.19 -15.87 17.68
C GLY A 10 -3.70 -15.77 17.99
N GLY A 11 -2.89 -16.56 17.30
CA GLY A 11 -1.47 -16.77 17.59
C GLY A 11 -0.49 -16.19 16.56
N VAL A 12 -0.95 -15.44 15.55
CA VAL A 12 -0.06 -14.92 14.51
C VAL A 12 0.60 -13.60 14.95
N ALA A 13 0.61 -12.55 14.18
CA ALA A 13 1.42 -11.33 14.43
C ALA A 13 1.04 -10.63 15.73
N ALA A 14 -0.24 -10.26 15.91
CA ALA A 14 -0.69 -9.51 17.08
C ALA A 14 -0.71 -10.34 18.35
N GLY A 15 -1.24 -11.56 18.30
CA GLY A 15 -1.36 -12.43 19.48
C GLY A 15 0.00 -12.88 20.03
N ALA A 16 0.91 -13.32 19.16
CA ALA A 16 2.27 -13.67 19.54
C ALA A 16 3.02 -12.47 20.17
N SER A 17 2.86 -11.28 19.57
CA SER A 17 3.44 -10.02 20.11
C SER A 17 2.85 -9.66 21.46
N ALA A 18 1.54 -9.88 21.67
CA ALA A 18 0.85 -9.63 22.93
C ALA A 18 1.34 -10.59 24.02
N ALA A 19 1.40 -11.89 23.73
CA ALA A 19 1.85 -12.92 24.67
C ALA A 19 3.28 -12.65 25.15
N ALA A 20 4.21 -12.47 24.21
CA ALA A 20 5.61 -12.19 24.51
C ALA A 20 5.80 -10.88 25.31
N LYS A 21 4.98 -9.86 25.04
CA LYS A 21 5.05 -8.59 25.78
C LYS A 21 4.39 -8.70 27.15
N ALA A 22 3.27 -9.36 27.29
CA ALA A 22 2.59 -9.59 28.54
C ALA A 22 3.52 -10.29 29.54
N ARG A 23 4.19 -11.38 29.15
CA ARG A 23 5.18 -12.08 29.98
C ARG A 23 6.28 -11.15 30.48
N ARG A 24 6.81 -10.28 29.62
CA ARG A 24 7.85 -9.30 30.03
C ARG A 24 7.32 -8.17 30.92
N CYS A 25 6.01 -8.05 31.11
CA CYS A 25 5.40 -7.12 32.05
C CYS A 25 5.05 -7.78 33.39
N ASP A 26 4.74 -9.08 33.39
CA ASP A 26 4.40 -9.85 34.58
C ASP A 26 4.91 -11.31 34.38
N GLU A 27 5.97 -11.67 35.10
CA GLU A 27 6.59 -12.99 35.01
C GLU A 27 5.71 -14.10 35.65
N ASP A 28 4.85 -13.74 36.60
CA ASP A 28 4.00 -14.70 37.33
C ASP A 28 2.63 -14.89 36.67
N ALA A 29 2.28 -14.12 35.63
CA ALA A 29 1.00 -14.25 34.94
C ALA A 29 0.81 -15.66 34.36
N ASP A 30 -0.40 -16.18 34.39
CA ASP A 30 -0.82 -17.39 33.69
C ASP A 30 -1.29 -17.01 32.29
N ILE A 31 -0.53 -17.36 31.25
CA ILE A 31 -0.79 -16.93 29.87
C ILE A 31 -1.08 -18.13 28.98
N VAL A 32 -2.29 -18.15 28.40
CA VAL A 32 -2.74 -19.17 27.47
C VAL A 32 -3.09 -18.52 26.13
N MET A 33 -2.60 -19.09 25.02
CA MET A 33 -2.88 -18.61 23.67
C MET A 33 -3.54 -19.72 22.84
N PHE A 34 -4.73 -19.42 22.31
CA PHE A 34 -5.49 -20.33 21.43
C PHE A 34 -5.31 -19.91 19.97
N GLU A 35 -4.90 -20.84 19.13
CA GLU A 35 -4.78 -20.68 17.69
C GLU A 35 -5.55 -21.80 16.98
N MET A 36 -6.40 -21.43 16.00
CA MET A 36 -7.17 -22.44 15.28
C MET A 36 -6.38 -23.17 14.19
N GLY A 37 -5.29 -22.57 13.71
CA GLY A 37 -4.35 -23.19 12.77
C GLY A 37 -3.35 -24.12 13.44
N ASP A 38 -2.51 -24.73 12.61
CA ASP A 38 -1.43 -25.63 13.07
C ASP A 38 -0.22 -24.85 13.59
N ASP A 39 0.03 -23.66 13.04
CA ASP A 39 1.22 -22.87 13.27
C ASP A 39 0.89 -21.50 13.89
N ILE A 40 1.78 -21.02 14.74
CA ILE A 40 1.73 -19.65 15.29
C ILE A 40 2.85 -18.80 14.70
N SER A 41 2.70 -17.48 14.79
CA SER A 41 3.78 -16.51 14.52
C SER A 41 4.54 -16.77 13.22
N TYR A 42 3.84 -16.96 12.13
CA TYR A 42 4.44 -17.11 10.80
C TYR A 42 4.40 -15.81 10.00
N ALA A 43 5.32 -15.69 9.03
CA ALA A 43 5.48 -14.53 8.15
C ALA A 43 4.43 -14.51 7.03
N THR A 44 3.25 -13.93 7.29
CA THR A 44 2.17 -13.81 6.30
C THR A 44 2.61 -13.08 5.03
N CYS A 45 3.47 -12.07 5.14
CA CYS A 45 4.02 -11.34 3.99
C CYS A 45 5.07 -12.17 3.19
N GLY A 46 5.53 -13.31 3.72
CA GLY A 46 6.44 -14.22 3.03
C GLY A 46 5.75 -15.26 2.16
N LEU A 47 4.43 -15.43 2.30
CA LEU A 47 3.67 -16.48 1.66
C LEU A 47 3.79 -16.46 0.12
N PRO A 48 3.62 -15.32 -0.58
CA PRO A 48 3.79 -15.28 -2.03
C PRO A 48 5.21 -15.68 -2.48
N TYR A 49 6.23 -15.26 -1.74
CA TYR A 49 7.65 -15.54 -2.06
C TYR A 49 8.05 -17.01 -1.84
N TYR A 50 7.29 -17.73 -0.99
CA TYR A 50 7.45 -19.18 -0.85
C TYR A 50 6.90 -19.92 -2.08
N LEU A 51 5.81 -19.43 -2.68
CA LEU A 51 5.26 -20.04 -3.91
C LEU A 51 6.28 -20.02 -5.06
N SER A 52 7.03 -18.93 -5.23
CA SER A 52 8.07 -18.84 -6.26
C SER A 52 9.34 -19.63 -5.93
N GLY A 53 9.58 -19.94 -4.67
CA GLY A 53 10.82 -20.53 -4.18
C GLY A 53 11.92 -19.51 -3.84
N VAL A 54 11.64 -18.19 -3.90
CA VAL A 54 12.53 -17.14 -3.33
C VAL A 54 12.76 -17.44 -1.85
N ILE A 55 11.70 -17.77 -1.12
CA ILE A 55 11.83 -18.42 0.19
C ILE A 55 11.79 -19.93 -0.05
N ALA A 56 12.94 -20.57 0.04
CA ALA A 56 13.10 -21.96 -0.40
C ALA A 56 12.47 -23.00 0.55
N LYS A 57 12.34 -22.67 1.84
CA LYS A 57 11.88 -23.63 2.87
C LYS A 57 10.65 -23.07 3.60
N ARG A 58 9.62 -23.91 3.76
CA ARG A 58 8.43 -23.62 4.55
C ARG A 58 8.77 -23.15 5.98
N ASP A 59 9.70 -23.84 6.61
CA ASP A 59 10.09 -23.54 8.00
C ASP A 59 10.72 -22.15 8.15
N SER A 60 11.25 -21.56 7.07
CA SER A 60 11.75 -20.18 7.10
C SER A 60 10.63 -19.15 7.27
N LEU A 61 9.38 -19.53 7.03
CA LEU A 61 8.21 -18.69 7.29
C LEU A 61 7.79 -18.72 8.77
N LEU A 62 8.19 -19.75 9.53
CA LEU A 62 7.87 -19.87 10.94
C LEU A 62 8.82 -18.99 11.75
N ILE A 63 8.31 -17.86 12.24
CA ILE A 63 9.11 -16.95 13.07
C ILE A 63 9.42 -17.59 14.40
N THR A 64 8.47 -18.37 14.93
CA THR A 64 8.64 -19.12 16.18
C THR A 64 7.60 -20.24 16.29
N THR A 65 7.82 -21.17 17.23
CA THR A 65 6.95 -22.32 17.49
C THR A 65 6.31 -22.23 18.87
N GLY A 66 5.26 -23.02 19.11
CA GLY A 66 4.61 -23.12 20.41
C GLY A 66 5.56 -23.61 21.51
N GLU A 67 6.45 -24.54 21.18
CA GLU A 67 7.49 -25.05 22.09
C GLU A 67 8.47 -23.94 22.50
N PHE A 68 8.93 -23.13 21.52
CA PHE A 68 9.77 -21.97 21.81
C PHE A 68 9.06 -20.96 22.73
N PHE A 69 7.77 -20.70 22.50
CA PHE A 69 6.98 -19.81 23.35
C PHE A 69 6.86 -20.35 24.79
N LYS A 70 6.62 -21.65 24.94
CA LYS A 70 6.59 -22.29 26.25
C LYS A 70 7.94 -22.19 26.96
N ASN A 71 9.01 -22.56 26.30
CA ASN A 71 10.35 -22.63 26.90
C ASN A 71 10.93 -21.23 27.20
N ARG A 72 10.71 -20.24 26.34
CA ARG A 72 11.29 -18.90 26.51
C ARG A 72 10.39 -17.93 27.26
N PHE A 73 9.10 -18.00 27.03
CA PHE A 73 8.13 -17.03 27.57
C PHE A 73 7.15 -17.66 28.57
N ASN A 74 7.27 -18.94 28.88
CA ASN A 74 6.33 -19.64 29.76
C ASN A 74 4.87 -19.34 29.39
N VAL A 75 4.54 -19.40 28.09
CA VAL A 75 3.20 -19.24 27.54
C VAL A 75 2.70 -20.60 27.07
N GLU A 76 1.52 -20.99 27.53
CA GLU A 76 0.85 -22.19 27.03
C GLU A 76 0.22 -21.87 25.67
N VAL A 77 0.65 -22.58 24.62
CA VAL A 77 0.12 -22.42 23.25
C VAL A 77 -0.69 -23.65 22.90
N LYS A 78 -1.95 -23.43 22.55
CA LYS A 78 -2.87 -24.47 22.08
C LYS A 78 -3.24 -24.21 20.62
N THR A 79 -2.55 -24.87 19.71
CA THR A 79 -2.89 -24.91 18.28
C THR A 79 -4.05 -25.85 18.03
N ARG A 80 -4.74 -25.72 16.86
CA ARG A 80 -5.97 -26.46 16.54
C ARG A 80 -7.09 -26.28 17.58
N HIS A 81 -7.11 -25.12 18.23
CA HIS A 81 -8.12 -24.77 19.22
C HIS A 81 -8.87 -23.52 18.79
N LYS A 82 -10.14 -23.67 18.48
CA LYS A 82 -10.99 -22.55 18.01
C LYS A 82 -11.86 -22.02 19.15
N VAL A 83 -11.71 -20.76 19.47
CA VAL A 83 -12.62 -20.06 20.39
C VAL A 83 -13.94 -19.78 19.65
N LEU A 84 -15.04 -20.28 20.19
CA LEU A 84 -16.39 -20.20 19.61
C LEU A 84 -17.27 -19.13 20.27
N GLY A 85 -16.97 -18.76 21.52
CA GLY A 85 -17.79 -17.81 22.29
C GLY A 85 -17.05 -17.20 23.46
N ILE A 86 -17.55 -16.07 23.92
CA ILE A 86 -17.03 -15.32 25.08
C ILE A 86 -18.21 -14.99 25.99
N ASP A 87 -18.17 -15.47 27.23
CA ASP A 87 -19.08 -15.04 28.31
C ASP A 87 -18.37 -13.96 29.16
N ARG A 88 -18.70 -12.71 28.89
CA ARG A 88 -18.11 -11.54 29.58
C ARG A 88 -18.48 -11.48 31.05
N ASN A 89 -19.68 -11.93 31.42
CA ASN A 89 -20.15 -11.89 32.81
C ASN A 89 -19.41 -12.90 33.69
N LYS A 90 -19.15 -14.09 33.14
CA LYS A 90 -18.40 -15.15 33.83
C LYS A 90 -16.90 -15.07 33.59
N GLN A 91 -16.46 -14.17 32.71
CA GLN A 91 -15.06 -14.05 32.27
C GLN A 91 -14.51 -15.40 31.77
N LYS A 92 -15.20 -16.05 30.82
CA LYS A 92 -14.82 -17.32 30.24
C LYS A 92 -14.89 -17.27 28.71
N VAL A 93 -14.00 -18.03 28.07
CA VAL A 93 -14.10 -18.34 26.65
C VAL A 93 -14.48 -19.80 26.46
N MET A 94 -15.29 -20.10 25.45
CA MET A 94 -15.66 -21.44 25.04
C MET A 94 -14.77 -21.86 23.87
N VAL A 95 -14.01 -22.92 24.03
CA VAL A 95 -12.98 -23.39 23.10
C VAL A 95 -13.32 -24.77 22.61
N LYS A 96 -13.21 -24.98 21.31
CA LYS A 96 -13.30 -26.30 20.67
C LYS A 96 -11.91 -26.79 20.27
N ASP A 97 -11.49 -27.94 20.77
CA ASP A 97 -10.37 -28.66 20.20
C ASP A 97 -10.80 -29.24 18.84
N LEU A 98 -10.13 -28.81 17.78
CA LEU A 98 -10.45 -29.23 16.41
C LEU A 98 -9.92 -30.65 16.09
N THR A 99 -9.06 -31.21 16.96
CA THR A 99 -8.52 -32.58 16.81
C THR A 99 -9.47 -33.60 17.39
N THR A 100 -9.96 -33.36 18.62
CA THR A 100 -10.82 -34.29 19.35
C THR A 100 -12.31 -33.95 19.22
N GLY A 101 -12.64 -32.70 18.88
CA GLY A 101 -14.02 -32.18 18.89
C GLY A 101 -14.50 -31.76 20.28
N GLU A 102 -13.69 -31.93 21.32
CA GLU A 102 -14.03 -31.62 22.71
C GLU A 102 -14.26 -30.09 22.91
N MET A 103 -15.22 -29.79 23.78
CA MET A 103 -15.53 -28.41 24.19
C MET A 103 -15.00 -28.14 25.58
N VAL A 104 -14.20 -27.08 25.74
CA VAL A 104 -13.56 -26.73 27.01
C VAL A 104 -13.91 -25.24 27.33
N GLU A 105 -14.17 -24.95 28.60
CA GLU A 105 -14.25 -23.57 29.09
C GLU A 105 -12.90 -23.16 29.69
N GLU A 106 -12.41 -21.98 29.30
CA GLU A 106 -11.21 -21.35 29.85
C GLU A 106 -11.55 -20.00 30.49
N SER A 107 -11.19 -19.81 31.75
CA SER A 107 -11.43 -18.56 32.47
C SER A 107 -10.32 -17.55 32.20
N TYR A 108 -10.64 -16.24 32.31
CA TYR A 108 -9.65 -15.17 32.17
C TYR A 108 -9.88 -14.05 33.19
N ASP A 109 -8.82 -13.40 33.64
CA ASP A 109 -8.87 -12.08 34.28
C ASP A 109 -8.72 -10.99 33.23
N ARG A 110 -7.97 -11.28 32.14
CA ARG A 110 -7.78 -10.42 30.96
C ARG A 110 -7.85 -11.24 29.66
N LEU A 111 -8.40 -10.63 28.62
CA LEU A 111 -8.55 -11.25 27.30
C LEU A 111 -7.97 -10.34 26.22
N VAL A 112 -7.21 -10.92 25.27
CA VAL A 112 -6.76 -10.23 24.05
C VAL A 112 -7.36 -10.93 22.84
N LEU A 113 -8.10 -10.18 22.02
CA LEU A 113 -8.63 -10.64 20.74
C LEU A 113 -7.65 -10.23 19.62
N ALA A 114 -7.06 -11.22 18.97
CA ALA A 114 -6.14 -11.07 17.85
C ALA A 114 -6.57 -11.96 16.68
N THR A 115 -7.88 -11.93 16.38
CA THR A 115 -8.57 -12.82 15.45
C THR A 115 -8.26 -12.55 13.98
N GLY A 116 -7.53 -11.47 13.67
CA GLY A 116 -7.06 -11.15 12.33
C GLY A 116 -8.19 -10.78 11.36
N ALA A 117 -8.00 -11.15 10.10
CA ALA A 117 -8.95 -10.93 9.02
C ALA A 117 -9.03 -12.14 8.10
N ASP A 118 -10.19 -12.41 7.52
CA ASP A 118 -10.42 -13.46 6.56
C ASP A 118 -10.32 -12.91 5.12
N ALA A 119 -9.86 -13.74 4.18
CA ALA A 119 -9.93 -13.41 2.75
C ALA A 119 -11.39 -13.30 2.31
N ILE A 120 -11.67 -12.32 1.47
CA ILE A 120 -12.98 -12.20 0.83
C ILE A 120 -13.02 -13.14 -0.37
N THR A 121 -14.01 -14.04 -0.38
CA THR A 121 -14.33 -14.87 -1.54
C THR A 121 -15.36 -14.15 -2.39
N PRO A 122 -15.11 -13.89 -3.67
CA PRO A 122 -16.11 -13.25 -4.53
C PRO A 122 -17.33 -14.17 -4.68
N PRO A 123 -18.57 -13.62 -4.67
CA PRO A 123 -19.79 -14.41 -4.77
C PRO A 123 -20.10 -14.79 -6.23
N VAL A 124 -19.21 -15.54 -6.86
CA VAL A 124 -19.35 -15.99 -8.25
C VAL A 124 -19.38 -17.52 -8.32
N PRO A 125 -20.15 -18.11 -9.26
CA PRO A 125 -20.14 -19.56 -9.47
C PRO A 125 -18.73 -20.09 -9.73
N GLY A 126 -18.42 -21.26 -9.15
CA GLY A 126 -17.17 -21.95 -9.38
C GLY A 126 -15.99 -21.54 -8.48
N VAL A 127 -16.21 -20.71 -7.47
CA VAL A 127 -15.13 -20.33 -6.50
C VAL A 127 -14.64 -21.50 -5.66
N ASP A 128 -15.41 -22.58 -5.53
CA ASP A 128 -15.08 -23.78 -4.76
C ASP A 128 -14.41 -24.87 -5.63
N LEU A 129 -14.12 -24.60 -6.88
CA LEU A 129 -13.45 -25.54 -7.78
C LEU A 129 -12.01 -25.84 -7.29
N PRO A 130 -11.49 -27.06 -7.50
CA PRO A 130 -10.24 -27.53 -6.89
C PRO A 130 -8.98 -26.81 -7.35
N PHE A 131 -9.06 -26.01 -8.41
CA PHE A 131 -7.99 -25.16 -8.93
C PHE A 131 -8.14 -23.67 -8.55
N VAL A 132 -9.13 -23.34 -7.70
CA VAL A 132 -9.38 -21.98 -7.19
C VAL A 132 -8.92 -21.88 -5.73
N PHE A 133 -8.10 -20.88 -5.44
CA PHE A 133 -7.49 -20.69 -4.13
C PHE A 133 -7.60 -19.25 -3.64
N THR A 134 -7.59 -19.09 -2.33
CA THR A 134 -7.24 -17.82 -1.66
C THR A 134 -5.80 -17.88 -1.20
N LEU A 135 -5.15 -16.73 -1.01
CA LEU A 135 -3.79 -16.61 -0.50
C LEU A 135 -3.79 -15.72 0.75
N LYS A 136 -4.01 -16.33 1.92
CA LYS A 136 -4.08 -15.57 3.20
C LYS A 136 -3.37 -16.29 4.34
N THR A 137 -3.47 -17.60 4.42
CA THR A 137 -2.90 -18.40 5.51
C THR A 137 -1.74 -19.26 5.01
N LEU A 138 -0.95 -19.79 5.94
CA LEU A 138 0.11 -20.72 5.61
C LEU A 138 -0.46 -22.02 4.98
N GLN A 139 -1.62 -22.48 5.48
CA GLN A 139 -2.32 -23.65 4.93
C GLN A 139 -2.84 -23.40 3.50
N ASP A 140 -3.31 -22.18 3.19
CA ASP A 140 -3.66 -21.82 1.80
C ASP A 140 -2.43 -21.92 0.90
N THR A 141 -1.31 -21.40 1.38
CA THR A 141 -0.04 -21.42 0.64
C THR A 141 0.49 -22.82 0.43
N ASP A 142 0.42 -23.69 1.45
CA ASP A 142 0.81 -25.10 1.34
C ASP A 142 -0.02 -25.78 0.23
N ARG A 143 -1.35 -25.59 0.20
CA ARG A 143 -2.23 -26.13 -0.86
C ARG A 143 -1.88 -25.62 -2.25
N ILE A 144 -1.59 -24.33 -2.40
CA ILE A 144 -1.18 -23.75 -3.69
C ILE A 144 0.19 -24.31 -4.10
N TYR A 145 1.14 -24.40 -3.17
CA TYR A 145 2.47 -24.94 -3.42
C TYR A 145 2.43 -26.39 -3.91
N ASP A 146 1.65 -27.24 -3.24
CA ASP A 146 1.45 -28.63 -3.66
C ASP A 146 0.80 -28.71 -5.03
N TYR A 147 -0.22 -27.87 -5.30
CA TYR A 147 -0.88 -27.79 -6.60
C TYR A 147 0.09 -27.38 -7.70
N LEU A 148 0.92 -26.35 -7.48
CA LEU A 148 1.94 -25.91 -8.42
C LEU A 148 2.94 -27.03 -8.74
N LYS A 149 3.32 -27.81 -7.75
CA LYS A 149 4.27 -28.92 -7.89
C LYS A 149 3.68 -30.11 -8.67
N GLU A 150 2.43 -30.47 -8.35
CA GLU A 150 1.75 -31.64 -8.95
C GLU A 150 1.21 -31.36 -10.34
N LYS A 151 0.51 -30.22 -10.53
CA LYS A 151 -0.22 -29.92 -11.75
C LYS A 151 0.59 -29.13 -12.76
N ARG A 152 1.62 -28.40 -12.34
CA ARG A 152 2.48 -27.56 -13.19
C ARG A 152 1.66 -26.68 -14.12
N PRO A 153 0.81 -25.80 -13.58
CA PRO A 153 -0.08 -24.95 -14.39
C PRO A 153 0.72 -24.10 -15.36
N GLU A 154 0.25 -23.98 -16.61
CA GLU A 154 0.84 -23.10 -17.64
C GLU A 154 0.20 -21.71 -17.59
N THR A 155 -1.05 -21.63 -17.12
CA THR A 155 -1.83 -20.39 -17.10
C THR A 155 -2.45 -20.16 -15.72
N ALA A 156 -2.45 -18.90 -15.27
CA ALA A 156 -3.15 -18.51 -14.04
C ALA A 156 -3.95 -17.23 -14.24
N VAL A 157 -5.07 -17.15 -13.54
CA VAL A 157 -5.84 -15.91 -13.42
C VAL A 157 -5.80 -15.45 -11.96
N VAL A 158 -5.34 -14.22 -11.74
CA VAL A 158 -5.38 -13.55 -10.45
C VAL A 158 -6.56 -12.59 -10.45
N VAL A 159 -7.52 -12.81 -9.56
CA VAL A 159 -8.70 -11.98 -9.38
C VAL A 159 -8.45 -10.97 -8.28
N GLY A 160 -8.26 -9.70 -8.66
CA GLY A 160 -7.91 -8.59 -7.80
C GLY A 160 -6.46 -8.12 -7.96
N GLY A 161 -6.28 -6.84 -8.23
CA GLY A 161 -4.99 -6.15 -8.43
C GLY A 161 -4.49 -5.40 -7.20
N GLY A 162 -4.88 -5.82 -5.98
CA GLY A 162 -4.36 -5.29 -4.72
C GLY A 162 -2.96 -5.81 -4.39
N LEU A 163 -2.43 -5.49 -3.20
CA LEU A 163 -1.08 -5.90 -2.77
C LEU A 163 -0.84 -7.40 -2.92
N ILE A 164 -1.71 -8.22 -2.33
CA ILE A 164 -1.60 -9.69 -2.35
C ILE A 164 -1.68 -10.22 -3.79
N GLY A 165 -2.60 -9.66 -4.60
CA GLY A 165 -2.75 -10.07 -6.00
C GLY A 165 -1.50 -9.78 -6.83
N ILE A 166 -0.93 -8.59 -6.70
CA ILE A 166 0.28 -8.22 -7.44
C ILE A 166 1.50 -9.03 -6.99
N GLU A 167 1.66 -9.31 -5.70
CA GLU A 167 2.70 -10.22 -5.21
C GLU A 167 2.50 -11.65 -5.75
N ALA A 168 1.26 -12.14 -5.81
CA ALA A 168 0.95 -13.44 -6.42
C ALA A 168 1.31 -13.47 -7.91
N VAL A 169 0.99 -12.41 -8.67
CA VAL A 169 1.33 -12.26 -10.10
C VAL A 169 2.84 -12.42 -10.32
N GLU A 170 3.66 -11.65 -9.61
CA GLU A 170 5.11 -11.72 -9.73
C GLU A 170 5.63 -13.12 -9.43
N ASN A 171 5.16 -13.71 -8.31
CA ASN A 171 5.68 -14.99 -7.85
C ASN A 171 5.23 -16.18 -8.71
N LEU A 172 4.06 -16.11 -9.36
CA LEU A 172 3.64 -17.09 -10.37
C LEU A 172 4.42 -16.92 -11.67
N ALA A 173 4.64 -15.68 -12.13
CA ALA A 173 5.45 -15.41 -13.31
C ALA A 173 6.90 -15.92 -13.16
N HIS A 174 7.49 -15.86 -11.95
CA HIS A 174 8.79 -16.48 -11.66
C HIS A 174 8.81 -18.02 -11.75
N LYS A 175 7.65 -18.66 -11.89
CA LYS A 175 7.48 -20.10 -12.16
C LYS A 175 7.13 -20.38 -13.62
N ASP A 176 7.35 -19.42 -14.50
CA ASP A 176 7.02 -19.49 -15.94
C ASP A 176 5.51 -19.68 -16.21
N VAL A 177 4.65 -19.34 -15.25
CA VAL A 177 3.20 -19.34 -15.43
C VAL A 177 2.78 -18.06 -16.13
N LYS A 178 2.00 -18.15 -17.20
CA LYS A 178 1.39 -16.99 -17.86
C LYS A 178 0.25 -16.46 -17.00
N VAL A 179 0.34 -15.21 -16.58
CA VAL A 179 -0.61 -14.63 -15.64
C VAL A 179 -1.47 -13.56 -16.29
N SER A 180 -2.80 -13.67 -16.10
CA SER A 180 -3.76 -12.61 -16.39
C SER A 180 -4.33 -12.08 -15.07
N VAL A 181 -4.46 -10.75 -14.95
CA VAL A 181 -5.08 -10.07 -13.81
C VAL A 181 -6.45 -9.56 -14.22
N VAL A 182 -7.49 -9.90 -13.45
CA VAL A 182 -8.83 -9.33 -13.60
C VAL A 182 -9.11 -8.42 -12.41
N GLU A 183 -9.18 -7.11 -12.66
CA GLU A 183 -9.41 -6.10 -11.64
C GLU A 183 -10.70 -5.31 -11.93
N PHE A 184 -11.61 -5.30 -10.96
CA PHE A 184 -12.88 -4.60 -11.06
C PHE A 184 -12.72 -3.08 -11.14
N MET A 185 -11.71 -2.55 -10.45
CA MET A 185 -11.39 -1.12 -10.47
C MET A 185 -10.65 -0.75 -11.76
N PRO A 186 -10.62 0.55 -12.12
CA PRO A 186 -9.94 1.02 -13.33
C PRO A 186 -8.41 0.91 -13.28
N GLN A 187 -7.85 0.52 -12.14
CA GLN A 187 -6.41 0.40 -11.94
C GLN A 187 -6.06 -0.66 -10.89
N VAL A 188 -4.86 -1.24 -10.99
CA VAL A 188 -4.26 -2.01 -9.91
C VAL A 188 -3.75 -1.07 -8.80
N LEU A 189 -3.47 -1.60 -7.60
CA LEU A 189 -2.95 -0.85 -6.47
C LEU A 189 -3.73 0.45 -6.22
N THR A 190 -5.03 0.34 -5.99
CA THR A 190 -6.00 1.44 -5.89
C THR A 190 -5.68 2.50 -4.83
N PHE A 191 -4.67 2.28 -4.02
CA PHE A 191 -4.13 3.28 -3.10
C PHE A 191 -3.25 4.35 -3.80
N LEU A 192 -2.83 4.11 -5.03
CA LEU A 192 -2.11 5.08 -5.86
C LEU A 192 -3.07 6.03 -6.58
N ASP A 193 -2.56 7.19 -6.98
CA ASP A 193 -3.22 8.01 -7.99
C ASP A 193 -3.00 7.42 -9.39
N THR A 194 -3.88 7.75 -10.32
CA THR A 194 -3.97 7.08 -11.63
C THR A 194 -2.67 7.16 -12.44
N GLU A 195 -2.00 8.31 -12.47
CA GLU A 195 -0.75 8.48 -13.20
C GLU A 195 0.41 7.68 -12.59
N MET A 196 0.36 7.44 -11.27
CA MET A 196 1.33 6.55 -10.61
C MET A 196 1.01 5.08 -10.92
N ALA A 197 -0.26 4.71 -10.90
CA ALA A 197 -0.70 3.36 -11.23
C ALA A 197 -0.38 3.00 -12.69
N GLU A 198 -0.43 3.97 -13.63
CA GLU A 198 -0.12 3.71 -15.05
C GLU A 198 1.34 3.30 -15.27
N VAL A 199 2.27 3.81 -14.46
CA VAL A 199 3.67 3.32 -14.47
C VAL A 199 3.73 1.82 -14.15
N VAL A 200 2.94 1.40 -13.15
CA VAL A 200 2.84 -0.02 -12.77
C VAL A 200 2.14 -0.84 -13.85
N HIS A 201 1.07 -0.33 -14.46
CA HIS A 201 0.38 -1.01 -15.56
C HIS A 201 1.30 -1.28 -16.74
N GLN A 202 2.06 -0.25 -17.16
CA GLN A 202 3.01 -0.42 -18.26
C GLN A 202 4.08 -1.45 -17.92
N HIS A 203 4.62 -1.37 -16.70
CA HIS A 203 5.65 -2.32 -16.25
C HIS A 203 5.13 -3.77 -16.22
N LEU A 204 3.92 -4.01 -15.71
CA LEU A 204 3.29 -5.33 -15.72
C LEU A 204 3.11 -5.87 -17.15
N LYS A 205 2.65 -5.02 -18.10
CA LYS A 205 2.53 -5.38 -19.52
C LYS A 205 3.88 -5.73 -20.14
N ASP A 206 4.92 -4.95 -19.84
CA ASP A 206 6.29 -5.19 -20.33
C ASP A 206 6.86 -6.52 -19.78
N LYS A 207 6.39 -6.97 -18.61
CA LYS A 207 6.69 -8.29 -18.04
C LYS A 207 5.78 -9.42 -18.56
N GLY A 208 4.92 -9.14 -19.54
CA GLY A 208 4.05 -10.13 -20.17
C GLY A 208 2.78 -10.46 -19.38
N VAL A 209 2.43 -9.66 -18.38
CA VAL A 209 1.18 -9.83 -17.63
C VAL A 209 0.02 -9.20 -18.38
N GLU A 210 -1.04 -9.96 -18.59
CA GLU A 210 -2.27 -9.47 -19.19
C GLU A 210 -3.13 -8.78 -18.14
N LEU A 211 -3.49 -7.50 -18.37
CA LEU A 211 -4.32 -6.71 -17.45
C LEU A 211 -5.72 -6.49 -18.02
N LEU A 212 -6.75 -6.94 -17.30
CA LEU A 212 -8.15 -6.66 -17.55
C LEU A 212 -8.67 -5.75 -16.44
N LEU A 213 -8.69 -4.44 -16.72
CA LEU A 213 -9.11 -3.41 -15.78
C LEU A 213 -10.56 -2.96 -16.03
N SER A 214 -11.24 -2.46 -15.01
CA SER A 214 -12.67 -2.15 -15.01
C SER A 214 -13.50 -3.36 -15.45
N GLU A 215 -13.14 -4.53 -14.96
CA GLU A 215 -13.71 -5.80 -15.38
C GLU A 215 -13.77 -6.78 -14.22
N GLY A 216 -14.93 -7.36 -13.97
CA GLY A 216 -15.13 -8.34 -12.89
C GLY A 216 -15.19 -9.76 -13.43
N VAL A 217 -14.93 -10.76 -12.60
CA VAL A 217 -15.21 -12.17 -12.89
C VAL A 217 -16.70 -12.43 -12.67
N THR A 218 -17.34 -13.14 -13.60
CA THR A 218 -18.76 -13.51 -13.51
C THR A 218 -18.99 -14.99 -13.20
N SER A 219 -18.10 -15.86 -13.69
CA SER A 219 -18.07 -17.29 -13.34
C SER A 219 -16.70 -17.90 -13.55
N ILE A 220 -16.48 -19.01 -12.85
CA ILE A 220 -15.32 -19.89 -13.04
C ILE A 220 -15.90 -21.27 -13.37
N GLU A 221 -15.42 -21.89 -14.43
CA GLU A 221 -15.96 -23.15 -14.93
C GLU A 221 -14.83 -24.13 -15.24
N GLU A 222 -15.13 -25.42 -15.21
CA GLU A 222 -14.27 -26.45 -15.77
C GLU A 222 -14.89 -26.97 -17.07
N ARG A 223 -14.18 -26.84 -18.18
CA ARG A 223 -14.60 -27.36 -19.49
C ARG A 223 -13.48 -28.13 -20.15
N GLY A 224 -13.74 -29.38 -20.46
CA GLY A 224 -12.76 -30.25 -21.15
C GLY A 224 -11.47 -30.48 -20.38
N GLY A 225 -11.55 -30.53 -19.03
CA GLY A 225 -10.39 -30.74 -18.14
C GLY A 225 -9.50 -29.51 -17.94
N ARG A 226 -9.95 -28.31 -18.38
CA ARG A 226 -9.28 -27.03 -18.15
C ARG A 226 -10.21 -26.03 -17.49
N GLY A 227 -9.66 -25.23 -16.61
CA GLY A 227 -10.37 -24.12 -16.01
C GLY A 227 -10.57 -22.97 -17.00
N LYS A 228 -11.72 -22.31 -16.89
CA LYS A 228 -12.09 -21.08 -17.62
C LYS A 228 -12.63 -20.04 -16.67
N VAL A 229 -12.18 -18.80 -16.83
CA VAL A 229 -12.71 -17.65 -16.11
C VAL A 229 -13.45 -16.76 -17.11
N LEU A 230 -14.74 -16.49 -16.85
CA LEU A 230 -15.54 -15.58 -17.64
C LEU A 230 -15.56 -14.21 -16.96
N THR A 231 -15.45 -13.16 -17.76
CA THR A 231 -15.41 -11.79 -17.28
C THR A 231 -16.72 -11.05 -17.62
N SER A 232 -16.96 -9.93 -16.95
CA SER A 232 -18.15 -9.09 -17.14
C SER A 232 -18.26 -8.47 -18.55
N LYS A 233 -17.14 -8.43 -19.30
CA LYS A 233 -17.13 -7.97 -20.69
C LYS A 233 -17.18 -9.13 -21.71
N GLY A 234 -17.43 -10.34 -21.25
CA GLY A 234 -17.59 -11.52 -22.08
C GLY A 234 -16.27 -12.16 -22.54
N LYS A 235 -15.13 -11.77 -21.96
CA LYS A 235 -13.85 -12.41 -22.27
C LYS A 235 -13.76 -13.75 -21.53
N GLU A 236 -13.28 -14.78 -22.21
CA GLU A 236 -12.92 -16.08 -21.65
C GLU A 236 -11.41 -16.18 -21.49
N LEU A 237 -10.95 -16.48 -20.27
CA LEU A 237 -9.55 -16.71 -19.95
C LEU A 237 -9.35 -18.18 -19.61
N SER A 238 -8.33 -18.81 -20.18
CA SER A 238 -7.89 -20.15 -19.76
C SER A 238 -7.16 -20.03 -18.41
N ALA A 239 -7.46 -20.90 -17.46
CA ALA A 239 -6.91 -20.84 -16.12
C ALA A 239 -6.70 -22.25 -15.55
N ASP A 240 -5.47 -22.73 -15.58
CA ASP A 240 -5.12 -23.95 -14.86
C ASP A 240 -5.07 -23.72 -13.33
N LEU A 241 -4.92 -22.45 -12.92
CA LEU A 241 -4.90 -21.98 -11.54
C LEU A 241 -5.63 -20.65 -11.44
N VAL A 242 -6.47 -20.48 -10.44
CA VAL A 242 -7.10 -19.19 -10.09
C VAL A 242 -6.73 -18.80 -8.66
N ILE A 243 -6.23 -17.57 -8.45
CA ILE A 243 -6.02 -17.01 -7.12
C ILE A 243 -6.98 -15.83 -6.93
N THR A 244 -7.83 -15.91 -5.91
CA THR A 244 -8.73 -14.82 -5.51
C THR A 244 -8.06 -13.95 -4.45
N ALA A 245 -7.85 -12.67 -4.77
CA ALA A 245 -7.17 -11.67 -3.94
C ALA A 245 -7.96 -10.35 -3.88
N VAL A 246 -9.29 -10.43 -3.74
CA VAL A 246 -10.22 -9.29 -3.79
C VAL A 246 -10.31 -8.50 -2.48
N GLY A 247 -9.44 -8.78 -1.51
CA GLY A 247 -9.34 -8.08 -0.24
C GLY A 247 -9.56 -8.97 0.97
N VAL A 248 -9.56 -8.33 2.14
CA VAL A 248 -9.75 -8.99 3.44
C VAL A 248 -10.84 -8.31 4.25
N ARG A 249 -11.50 -9.05 5.14
CA ARG A 249 -12.51 -8.54 6.07
C ARG A 249 -12.07 -8.83 7.50
N PRO A 250 -12.12 -7.83 8.42
CA PRO A 250 -11.83 -8.04 9.83
C PRO A 250 -12.67 -9.15 10.44
N ASN A 251 -12.06 -10.04 11.19
CA ASN A 251 -12.75 -11.13 11.87
C ASN A 251 -13.32 -10.65 13.21
N THR A 252 -14.53 -10.11 13.16
CA THR A 252 -15.22 -9.49 14.29
C THR A 252 -16.36 -10.33 14.86
N ALA A 253 -16.57 -11.54 14.38
CA ALA A 253 -17.71 -12.37 14.75
C ALA A 253 -17.80 -12.64 16.26
N LEU A 254 -16.67 -13.04 16.90
CA LEU A 254 -16.62 -13.26 18.35
C LEU A 254 -16.93 -11.98 19.15
N ALA A 255 -16.37 -10.85 18.73
CA ALA A 255 -16.59 -9.56 19.37
C ALA A 255 -18.06 -9.12 19.28
N LYS A 256 -18.68 -9.25 18.10
CA LYS A 256 -20.10 -8.95 17.90
C LYS A 256 -21.00 -9.85 18.75
N ALA A 257 -20.73 -11.15 18.75
CA ALA A 257 -21.55 -12.13 19.47
C ALA A 257 -21.56 -11.88 21.00
N CYS A 258 -20.45 -11.38 21.57
CA CYS A 258 -20.39 -11.05 22.99
C CYS A 258 -20.72 -9.59 23.31
N GLY A 259 -21.20 -8.78 22.36
CA GLY A 259 -21.62 -7.38 22.56
C GLY A 259 -20.49 -6.38 22.71
N LEU A 260 -19.30 -6.64 22.13
CA LEU A 260 -18.26 -5.64 22.00
C LEU A 260 -18.59 -4.68 20.83
N ALA A 261 -18.20 -3.43 20.98
CA ALA A 261 -18.43 -2.41 19.98
C ALA A 261 -17.60 -2.66 18.70
N ILE A 262 -18.27 -2.50 17.56
CA ILE A 262 -17.64 -2.48 16.24
C ILE A 262 -17.72 -1.05 15.73
N GLY A 263 -16.59 -0.55 15.25
CA GLY A 263 -16.52 0.81 14.76
C GLY A 263 -16.98 0.98 13.32
N PRO A 264 -17.00 2.24 12.82
CA PRO A 264 -17.55 2.57 11.51
C PRO A 264 -16.77 2.00 10.31
N ALA A 265 -15.49 1.68 10.47
CA ALA A 265 -14.70 1.02 9.43
C ALA A 265 -14.88 -0.51 9.43
N GLY A 266 -15.62 -1.08 10.39
CA GLY A 266 -15.98 -2.50 10.44
C GLY A 266 -15.07 -3.36 11.32
N GLY A 267 -14.06 -2.80 11.95
CA GLY A 267 -13.18 -3.47 12.92
C GLY A 267 -13.71 -3.37 14.35
N ILE A 268 -13.10 -4.14 15.27
CA ILE A 268 -13.38 -3.98 16.71
C ILE A 268 -12.95 -2.59 17.14
N ALA A 269 -13.85 -1.83 17.79
CA ALA A 269 -13.54 -0.51 18.31
C ALA A 269 -12.66 -0.63 19.55
N VAL A 270 -11.51 0.04 19.53
CA VAL A 270 -10.56 0.13 20.64
C VAL A 270 -10.14 1.57 20.87
N ASN A 271 -9.78 1.87 22.11
CA ASN A 271 -9.14 3.14 22.43
C ASN A 271 -7.63 3.10 22.10
N GLU A 272 -6.92 4.18 22.37
CA GLU A 272 -5.46 4.29 22.13
C GLU A 272 -4.61 3.25 22.90
N PHE A 273 -5.17 2.64 23.95
CA PHE A 273 -4.56 1.59 24.75
C PHE A 273 -4.92 0.18 24.28
N MET A 274 -5.54 0.04 23.10
CA MET A 274 -6.03 -1.22 22.53
C MET A 274 -7.12 -1.89 23.40
N GLN A 275 -7.78 -1.15 24.29
CA GLN A 275 -8.85 -1.61 25.16
C GLN A 275 -10.19 -1.40 24.45
N THR A 276 -11.06 -2.40 24.51
CA THR A 276 -12.42 -2.36 23.98
C THR A 276 -13.36 -1.58 24.93
N ASN A 277 -14.67 -1.61 24.66
CA ASN A 277 -15.68 -1.12 25.60
C ASN A 277 -15.86 -2.02 26.85
N ASP A 278 -15.09 -3.09 26.98
CA ASP A 278 -14.98 -3.91 28.19
C ASP A 278 -13.58 -3.69 28.79
N PRO A 279 -13.47 -3.29 30.09
CA PRO A 279 -12.19 -2.97 30.72
C PRO A 279 -11.23 -4.16 30.84
N ASN A 280 -11.72 -5.38 30.71
CA ASN A 280 -10.93 -6.60 30.79
C ASN A 280 -10.57 -7.18 29.42
N ILE A 281 -11.09 -6.60 28.32
CA ILE A 281 -10.90 -7.11 26.97
C ILE A 281 -10.16 -6.10 26.12
N PHE A 282 -9.06 -6.55 25.52
CA PHE A 282 -8.23 -5.82 24.56
C PHE A 282 -8.34 -6.47 23.20
N ALA A 283 -8.06 -5.72 22.13
CA ALA A 283 -8.00 -6.31 20.79
C ALA A 283 -6.87 -5.67 19.98
N ALA A 284 -6.30 -6.41 19.02
CA ALA A 284 -5.16 -5.96 18.23
C ALA A 284 -5.04 -6.71 16.88
N GLY A 285 -4.39 -6.09 15.92
CA GLY A 285 -4.13 -6.63 14.58
C GLY A 285 -5.24 -6.32 13.58
N ASP A 286 -5.35 -7.11 12.52
CA ASP A 286 -6.25 -6.84 11.38
C ASP A 286 -7.74 -6.82 11.76
N CYS A 287 -8.09 -7.30 12.96
CA CYS A 287 -9.48 -7.29 13.44
C CYS A 287 -9.94 -5.97 14.06
N VAL A 288 -9.04 -5.00 14.31
CA VAL A 288 -9.36 -3.75 14.98
C VAL A 288 -9.34 -2.55 14.05
N GLU A 289 -10.05 -1.50 14.45
CA GLU A 289 -9.88 -0.17 13.86
C GLU A 289 -8.67 0.54 14.45
N SER A 290 -8.11 1.41 13.66
CA SER A 290 -7.00 2.29 14.03
C SER A 290 -7.31 3.73 13.63
N MET A 291 -6.67 4.69 14.27
CA MET A 291 -6.75 6.09 13.88
C MET A 291 -5.86 6.37 12.67
N ASN A 292 -6.39 6.94 11.60
CA ASN A 292 -5.60 7.53 10.52
C ASN A 292 -5.06 8.88 11.00
N LEU A 293 -3.74 9.03 11.08
CA LEU A 293 -3.10 10.22 11.66
C LEU A 293 -3.22 11.48 10.78
N VAL A 294 -3.55 11.32 9.50
CA VAL A 294 -3.73 12.46 8.58
C VAL A 294 -5.14 13.02 8.67
N THR A 295 -6.15 12.14 8.67
CA THR A 295 -7.58 12.52 8.64
C THR A 295 -8.20 12.62 10.02
N GLY A 296 -7.62 11.98 11.04
CA GLY A 296 -8.23 11.84 12.36
C GLY A 296 -9.45 10.90 12.39
N LYS A 297 -9.67 10.10 11.35
CA LYS A 297 -10.81 9.18 11.23
C LYS A 297 -10.40 7.72 11.49
N PRO A 298 -11.33 6.89 12.01
CA PRO A 298 -11.11 5.44 12.09
C PRO A 298 -10.85 4.82 10.71
N THR A 299 -9.93 3.87 10.66
CA THR A 299 -9.55 3.14 9.45
C THR A 299 -9.10 1.73 9.78
N LEU A 300 -9.05 0.85 8.78
CA LEU A 300 -8.44 -0.47 8.89
C LEU A 300 -7.00 -0.41 8.38
N VAL A 301 -6.08 -1.06 9.09
CA VAL A 301 -4.67 -1.17 8.71
C VAL A 301 -4.23 -2.63 8.81
N PRO A 302 -4.64 -3.51 7.86
CA PRO A 302 -4.33 -4.94 7.90
C PRO A 302 -2.88 -5.17 7.47
N MET A 303 -1.94 -4.80 8.34
CA MET A 303 -0.50 -4.82 8.10
C MET A 303 0.23 -5.47 9.27
N GLY A 304 1.18 -6.36 8.99
CA GLY A 304 1.97 -7.04 10.02
C GLY A 304 2.71 -6.08 10.97
N SER A 305 3.21 -4.96 10.46
CA SER A 305 3.88 -3.92 11.26
C SER A 305 2.92 -3.23 12.24
N ALA A 306 1.68 -2.96 11.83
CA ALA A 306 0.63 -2.42 12.68
C ALA A 306 0.21 -3.46 13.73
N ALA A 307 -0.07 -4.69 13.30
CA ALA A 307 -0.46 -5.80 14.17
C ALA A 307 0.58 -6.05 15.28
N ASN A 308 1.88 -6.00 14.97
CA ASN A 308 2.95 -6.14 15.95
C ASN A 308 2.93 -5.02 17.00
N LYS A 309 2.84 -3.75 16.58
CA LYS A 309 2.78 -2.59 17.49
C LYS A 309 1.55 -2.64 18.40
N GLN A 310 0.39 -2.94 17.83
CA GLN A 310 -0.88 -3.06 18.56
C GLN A 310 -0.86 -4.24 19.52
N GLY A 311 -0.41 -5.42 19.09
CA GLY A 311 -0.29 -6.60 19.95
C GLY A 311 0.63 -6.34 21.14
N ARG A 312 1.78 -5.71 20.91
CA ARG A 312 2.70 -5.30 21.96
C ARG A 312 2.04 -4.35 22.98
N ALA A 313 1.25 -3.38 22.50
CA ALA A 313 0.52 -2.47 23.39
C ALA A 313 -0.59 -3.19 24.16
N ALA A 314 -1.41 -4.01 23.46
CA ALA A 314 -2.49 -4.78 24.08
C ALA A 314 -1.99 -5.71 25.19
N GLY A 315 -0.92 -6.48 24.93
CA GLY A 315 -0.32 -7.39 25.92
C GLY A 315 0.25 -6.64 27.14
N ALA A 316 0.89 -5.49 26.93
CA ALA A 316 1.39 -4.67 28.04
C ALA A 316 0.26 -4.05 28.86
N ASN A 317 -0.78 -3.54 28.20
CA ASN A 317 -1.91 -2.86 28.85
C ASN A 317 -2.82 -3.85 29.58
N ALA A 318 -2.97 -5.06 29.06
CA ALA A 318 -3.61 -6.17 29.79
C ALA A 318 -2.91 -6.49 31.11
N MET A 319 -1.58 -6.26 31.20
CA MET A 319 -0.78 -6.39 32.44
C MET A 319 -0.63 -5.06 33.21
N GLY A 320 -1.59 -4.15 33.07
CA GLY A 320 -1.67 -2.91 33.85
C GLY A 320 -0.71 -1.78 33.42
N ARG A 321 -0.04 -1.89 32.27
CA ARG A 321 0.72 -0.76 31.70
C ARG A 321 -0.21 0.22 30.97
N ARG A 322 0.33 1.38 30.59
CA ARG A 322 -0.38 2.39 29.79
C ARG A 322 0.48 2.78 28.59
N ILE A 323 0.43 1.96 27.54
CA ILE A 323 1.17 2.17 26.29
C ILE A 323 0.17 2.53 25.20
N ALA A 324 0.21 3.77 24.73
CA ALA A 324 -0.68 4.26 23.69
C ALA A 324 -0.15 3.92 22.27
N VAL A 325 -1.06 3.58 21.38
CA VAL A 325 -0.86 3.51 19.92
C VAL A 325 -1.61 4.68 19.31
N LYS A 326 -0.88 5.71 18.85
CA LYS A 326 -1.48 6.96 18.34
C LYS A 326 -2.29 6.76 17.06
N GLY A 327 -1.95 5.76 16.29
CA GLY A 327 -2.52 5.49 14.96
C GLY A 327 -1.44 5.30 13.90
N PHE A 328 -1.87 5.33 12.63
CA PHE A 328 -1.00 5.02 11.49
C PHE A 328 -1.20 6.01 10.34
N THR A 329 -0.16 6.23 9.56
CA THR A 329 -0.22 7.00 8.31
C THR A 329 -0.61 6.14 7.10
N GLY A 330 -0.71 4.82 7.25
CA GLY A 330 -1.02 3.89 6.18
C GLY A 330 0.14 3.72 5.19
N THR A 331 1.35 3.61 5.70
CA THR A 331 2.55 3.38 4.87
C THR A 331 2.58 1.94 4.38
N VAL A 332 2.74 1.79 3.06
CA VAL A 332 2.85 0.50 2.36
C VAL A 332 3.98 0.55 1.35
N ILE A 333 4.59 -0.60 1.10
CA ILE A 333 5.53 -0.82 0.01
C ILE A 333 5.32 -2.22 -0.55
N VAL A 334 5.40 -2.35 -1.87
CA VAL A 334 5.28 -3.63 -2.58
C VAL A 334 6.31 -3.69 -3.69
N LYS A 335 6.83 -4.88 -3.91
CA LYS A 335 7.69 -5.19 -5.05
C LYS A 335 6.80 -5.61 -6.23
N VAL A 336 7.09 -5.08 -7.41
CA VAL A 336 6.44 -5.42 -8.67
C VAL A 336 7.53 -5.72 -9.68
N PHE A 337 7.99 -6.96 -9.71
CA PHE A 337 9.19 -7.41 -10.43
C PHE A 337 10.43 -6.62 -9.97
N ASP A 338 10.98 -5.75 -10.80
CA ASP A 338 12.13 -4.89 -10.50
C ASP A 338 11.73 -3.49 -10.01
N LEU A 339 10.46 -3.15 -9.99
CA LEU A 339 9.99 -1.92 -9.35
C LEU A 339 9.67 -2.12 -7.86
N ALA A 340 9.98 -1.12 -7.06
CA ALA A 340 9.38 -0.89 -5.76
C ALA A 340 8.32 0.21 -5.88
N VAL A 341 7.14 -0.05 -5.30
CA VAL A 341 5.99 0.86 -5.32
C VAL A 341 5.57 1.13 -3.88
N ALA A 342 5.59 2.38 -3.47
CA ALA A 342 5.34 2.74 -2.08
C ALA A 342 4.41 3.95 -1.94
N LYS A 343 3.69 3.99 -0.80
CA LYS A 343 2.82 5.12 -0.43
C LYS A 343 2.83 5.31 1.08
N THR A 344 2.69 6.56 1.51
CA THR A 344 2.36 6.94 2.90
C THR A 344 1.33 8.07 2.92
N GLY A 345 0.52 8.16 3.96
CA GLY A 345 -0.52 9.18 4.06
C GLY A 345 -1.62 9.03 3.01
N LEU A 346 -2.13 10.14 2.49
CA LEU A 346 -3.20 10.20 1.49
C LEU A 346 -2.64 10.34 0.07
N SER A 347 -3.29 9.71 -0.90
CA SER A 347 -3.13 10.09 -2.32
C SER A 347 -3.84 11.43 -2.58
N GLU A 348 -3.61 12.06 -3.74
CA GLU A 348 -4.35 13.27 -4.16
C GLU A 348 -5.85 13.01 -4.16
N THR A 349 -6.27 11.91 -4.79
CA THR A 349 -7.68 11.52 -4.86
C THR A 349 -8.29 11.33 -3.46
N GLN A 350 -7.57 10.67 -2.55
CA GLN A 350 -8.02 10.52 -1.16
C GLN A 350 -8.06 11.86 -0.42
N ALA A 351 -7.06 12.73 -0.60
CA ALA A 351 -7.06 14.04 0.04
C ALA A 351 -8.27 14.88 -0.40
N VAL A 352 -8.59 14.89 -1.69
CA VAL A 352 -9.78 15.58 -2.21
C VAL A 352 -11.07 14.99 -1.65
N SER A 353 -11.20 13.66 -1.59
CA SER A 353 -12.39 13.00 -1.03
C SER A 353 -12.57 13.26 0.47
N GLU A 354 -11.49 13.49 1.20
CA GLU A 354 -11.48 13.88 2.61
C GLU A 354 -11.72 15.38 2.84
N GLY A 355 -11.90 16.17 1.77
CA GLY A 355 -12.20 17.60 1.82
C GLY A 355 -10.97 18.50 1.94
N PHE A 356 -9.77 17.98 1.70
CA PHE A 356 -8.56 18.78 1.62
C PHE A 356 -8.44 19.44 0.24
N PHE A 357 -7.78 20.60 0.21
CA PHE A 357 -7.34 21.26 -1.02
C PHE A 357 -5.84 20.97 -1.20
N PRO A 358 -5.46 19.95 -2.00
CA PRO A 358 -4.07 19.54 -2.09
C PRO A 358 -3.22 20.46 -2.97
N LEU A 359 -1.99 20.71 -2.53
CA LEU A 359 -0.86 21.08 -3.37
C LEU A 359 -0.16 19.78 -3.77
N VAL A 360 -0.04 19.54 -5.06
CA VAL A 360 0.63 18.35 -5.60
C VAL A 360 1.94 18.72 -6.23
N THR A 361 3.00 18.02 -5.86
CA THR A 361 4.32 18.13 -6.51
C THR A 361 4.72 16.78 -7.09
N TYR A 362 5.45 16.82 -8.20
CA TYR A 362 5.95 15.63 -8.86
C TYR A 362 7.45 15.81 -9.14
N VAL A 363 8.26 14.88 -8.67
CA VAL A 363 9.70 14.86 -8.84
C VAL A 363 10.11 13.59 -9.55
N VAL A 364 10.91 13.72 -10.60
CA VAL A 364 11.63 12.59 -11.21
C VAL A 364 13.11 12.89 -11.06
N ALA A 365 13.84 12.01 -10.41
CA ALA A 365 15.27 12.20 -10.15
C ALA A 365 15.97 10.86 -9.90
N GLY A 366 17.28 10.82 -10.11
CA GLY A 366 18.07 9.62 -9.85
C GLY A 366 18.05 9.20 -8.39
N ASP A 367 18.05 7.90 -8.16
CA ASP A 367 18.15 7.28 -6.83
C ASP A 367 19.49 7.63 -6.16
N HIS A 368 20.53 7.86 -6.96
CA HIS A 368 21.85 8.35 -6.53
C HIS A 368 22.48 9.27 -7.59
N ALA A 369 23.73 9.70 -7.38
CA ALA A 369 24.42 10.64 -8.25
C ALA A 369 24.60 10.06 -9.67
N GLY A 370 24.10 10.77 -10.70
CA GLY A 370 24.08 10.28 -12.07
C GLY A 370 25.45 10.05 -12.73
N TYR A 371 26.52 10.56 -12.13
CA TYR A 371 27.89 10.25 -12.54
C TYR A 371 28.44 8.95 -11.92
N TYR A 372 27.73 8.40 -10.94
CA TYR A 372 28.05 7.09 -10.38
C TYR A 372 27.26 6.02 -11.16
N PRO A 373 27.86 4.85 -11.47
CA PRO A 373 27.24 3.84 -12.34
C PRO A 373 25.89 3.33 -11.83
N GLU A 374 25.04 2.95 -12.79
CA GLU A 374 23.73 2.29 -12.55
C GLU A 374 22.68 3.17 -11.83
N ALA A 375 22.79 4.49 -11.92
CA ALA A 375 21.74 5.37 -11.43
C ALA A 375 20.41 5.09 -12.16
N LYS A 376 19.32 4.97 -11.40
CA LYS A 376 17.96 4.75 -11.89
C LYS A 376 17.05 5.87 -11.42
N ASP A 377 16.22 6.34 -12.31
CA ASP A 377 15.23 7.34 -11.96
C ASP A 377 14.15 6.74 -11.05
N LEU A 378 13.73 7.53 -10.07
CA LEU A 378 12.54 7.30 -9.29
C LEU A 378 11.60 8.50 -9.39
N GLN A 379 10.33 8.23 -9.16
CA GLN A 379 9.27 9.22 -9.21
C GLN A 379 8.70 9.40 -7.81
N ILE A 380 8.62 10.65 -7.34
CA ILE A 380 7.96 11.03 -6.09
C ILE A 380 6.79 11.94 -6.41
N LYS A 381 5.59 11.53 -6.06
CA LYS A 381 4.42 12.42 -5.99
C LYS A 381 4.17 12.75 -4.53
N SER A 382 4.19 14.04 -4.17
CA SER A 382 3.88 14.51 -2.82
C SER A 382 2.56 15.25 -2.82
N VAL A 383 1.78 15.05 -1.76
CA VAL A 383 0.48 15.69 -1.53
C VAL A 383 0.57 16.48 -0.24
N ALA A 384 0.36 17.79 -0.29
CA ALA A 384 0.39 18.67 0.86
C ALA A 384 -0.87 19.54 0.93
N HIS A 385 -1.24 20.01 2.09
CA HIS A 385 -2.33 20.98 2.25
C HIS A 385 -1.92 22.33 1.65
N LYS A 386 -2.70 22.84 0.71
CA LYS A 386 -2.32 23.99 -0.10
C LYS A 386 -2.08 25.28 0.70
N GLU A 387 -2.85 25.49 1.77
CA GLU A 387 -2.77 26.73 2.56
C GLU A 387 -1.60 26.75 3.54
N ASN A 388 -1.40 25.64 4.27
CA ASN A 388 -0.40 25.60 5.34
C ASN A 388 0.82 24.74 5.02
N GLY A 389 0.85 24.08 3.85
CA GLY A 389 1.94 23.25 3.39
C GLY A 389 2.11 21.91 4.12
N ARG A 390 1.24 21.56 5.09
CA ARG A 390 1.34 20.30 5.84
C ARG A 390 1.33 19.11 4.89
N LEU A 391 2.30 18.23 5.01
CA LEU A 391 2.38 17.02 4.21
C LEU A 391 1.24 16.07 4.57
N LEU A 392 0.42 15.70 3.59
CA LEU A 392 -0.72 14.78 3.72
C LEU A 392 -0.36 13.38 3.28
N GLY A 393 0.59 13.24 2.33
CA GLY A 393 1.03 11.95 1.85
C GLY A 393 2.05 12.03 0.74
N ALA A 394 2.53 10.86 0.34
CA ALA A 394 3.45 10.71 -0.80
C ALA A 394 3.32 9.32 -1.42
N GLN A 395 3.64 9.23 -2.70
CA GLN A 395 3.76 8.00 -3.48
C GLN A 395 5.12 8.00 -4.16
N ILE A 396 5.80 6.87 -4.16
CA ILE A 396 7.14 6.73 -4.75
C ILE A 396 7.22 5.44 -5.54
N ILE A 397 7.72 5.53 -6.76
CA ILE A 397 7.96 4.37 -7.65
C ILE A 397 9.37 4.46 -8.22
N GLY A 398 10.07 3.35 -8.29
CA GLY A 398 11.39 3.24 -8.89
C GLY A 398 12.00 1.86 -8.69
N GLU A 399 13.12 1.58 -9.35
CA GLU A 399 13.83 0.31 -9.19
C GLU A 399 14.66 0.27 -7.90
N LYS A 400 15.22 1.41 -7.48
CA LYS A 400 16.12 1.54 -6.33
C LYS A 400 15.78 2.75 -5.46
N GLY A 401 16.04 2.67 -4.16
CA GLY A 401 15.97 3.80 -3.22
C GLY A 401 14.58 4.32 -2.88
N VAL A 402 13.54 3.59 -3.21
CA VAL A 402 12.14 3.90 -2.87
C VAL A 402 11.90 3.73 -1.37
N ASP A 403 12.40 2.62 -0.80
CA ASP A 403 12.30 2.25 0.61
C ASP A 403 12.88 3.34 1.53
N LYS A 404 14.09 3.81 1.23
CA LYS A 404 14.74 4.90 1.96
C LYS A 404 13.88 6.17 1.99
N ARG A 405 13.31 6.57 0.83
CA ARG A 405 12.59 7.83 0.69
C ARG A 405 11.18 7.77 1.23
N ILE A 406 10.50 6.64 1.07
CA ILE A 406 9.16 6.51 1.65
C ILE A 406 9.20 6.54 3.18
N ASP A 407 10.25 6.02 3.82
CA ASP A 407 10.40 6.09 5.27
C ASP A 407 10.66 7.52 5.76
N VAL A 408 11.43 8.31 5.01
CA VAL A 408 11.59 9.75 5.28
C VAL A 408 10.24 10.47 5.15
N MET A 409 9.49 10.23 4.07
CA MET A 409 8.17 10.83 3.87
C MET A 409 7.17 10.38 4.93
N ALA A 410 7.18 9.11 5.33
CA ALA A 410 6.33 8.59 6.40
C ALA A 410 6.64 9.25 7.74
N THR A 411 7.92 9.45 8.04
CA THR A 411 8.37 10.17 9.24
C THR A 411 7.91 11.63 9.21
N ALA A 412 8.00 12.28 8.06
CA ALA A 412 7.56 13.66 7.88
C ALA A 412 6.02 13.79 8.07
N VAL A 413 5.24 12.91 7.43
CA VAL A 413 3.78 12.87 7.60
C VAL A 413 3.39 12.60 9.05
N PHE A 414 4.03 11.63 9.71
CA PHE A 414 3.77 11.29 11.11
C PHE A 414 4.00 12.46 12.06
N ASN A 415 5.02 13.28 11.79
CA ASN A 415 5.36 14.46 12.61
C ASN A 415 4.62 15.74 12.17
N GLY A 416 3.74 15.67 11.16
CA GLY A 416 2.99 16.84 10.67
C GLY A 416 3.87 17.90 10.03
N MET A 417 5.03 17.53 9.48
CA MET A 417 5.94 18.45 8.79
C MET A 417 5.27 19.05 7.56
N THR A 418 5.72 20.22 7.16
CA THR A 418 5.31 20.83 5.90
C THR A 418 6.22 20.38 4.75
N LEU A 419 5.72 20.50 3.52
CA LEU A 419 6.49 20.12 2.34
C LEU A 419 7.81 20.90 2.24
N LYS A 420 7.82 22.20 2.59
CA LYS A 420 9.05 23.02 2.61
C LYS A 420 10.06 22.59 3.66
N ASP A 421 9.61 21.98 4.77
CA ASP A 421 10.52 21.54 5.83
C ASP A 421 11.43 20.39 5.35
N LEU A 422 10.99 19.64 4.34
CA LEU A 422 11.81 18.58 3.72
C LEU A 422 13.13 19.14 3.16
N LEU A 423 13.15 20.41 2.70
CA LEU A 423 14.35 21.05 2.20
C LEU A 423 15.44 21.21 3.28
N GLN A 424 15.04 21.27 4.55
CA GLN A 424 15.95 21.48 5.68
C GLN A 424 16.48 20.17 6.29
N LEU A 425 16.03 19.02 5.76
CA LEU A 425 16.48 17.74 6.28
C LEU A 425 17.95 17.49 5.93
N ASP A 426 18.73 17.07 6.92
CA ASP A 426 20.10 16.60 6.74
C ASP A 426 20.07 15.09 6.45
N LEU A 427 19.97 14.76 5.16
CA LEU A 427 19.88 13.37 4.71
C LEU A 427 21.26 12.83 4.33
N ALA A 428 21.48 11.54 4.60
CA ALA A 428 22.74 10.87 4.29
C ALA A 428 23.05 10.92 2.78
N TYR A 429 24.25 11.43 2.46
CA TYR A 429 24.76 11.57 1.11
C TYR A 429 26.15 10.96 0.95
N ALA A 430 26.27 10.13 -0.03
CA ALA A 430 27.50 9.81 -0.76
C ALA A 430 27.09 9.29 -2.15
N PRO A 431 27.96 9.42 -3.19
CA PRO A 431 27.58 9.09 -4.58
C PRO A 431 26.88 7.74 -4.80
N PRO A 432 27.25 6.64 -4.11
CA PRO A 432 26.58 5.35 -4.28
C PRO A 432 25.18 5.26 -3.65
N PHE A 433 24.80 6.20 -2.77
CA PHE A 433 23.58 6.10 -1.96
C PHE A 433 22.54 7.18 -2.24
N SER A 434 22.98 8.34 -2.72
CA SER A 434 22.09 9.46 -3.02
C SER A 434 22.76 10.48 -3.94
N ALA A 435 21.98 11.40 -4.49
CA ALA A 435 22.48 12.65 -5.06
C ALA A 435 22.63 13.71 -3.94
N ALA A 436 23.50 14.71 -4.13
CA ALA A 436 23.66 15.82 -3.18
C ALA A 436 22.33 16.56 -2.93
N ARG A 437 21.47 16.60 -3.95
CA ARG A 437 20.06 16.99 -3.81
C ARG A 437 19.22 15.72 -3.90
N ASP A 438 19.00 15.07 -2.74
CA ASP A 438 18.12 13.90 -2.68
C ASP A 438 16.73 14.25 -3.25
N PRO A 439 16.06 13.33 -3.95
CA PRO A 439 14.69 13.56 -4.48
C PRO A 439 13.70 14.11 -3.45
N VAL A 440 13.82 13.74 -2.16
CA VAL A 440 13.01 14.31 -1.07
C VAL A 440 13.32 15.80 -0.86
N ILE A 441 14.60 16.16 -0.91
CA ILE A 441 15.04 17.57 -0.82
C ILE A 441 14.52 18.38 -2.01
N VAL A 442 14.50 17.78 -3.22
CA VAL A 442 13.92 18.43 -4.41
C VAL A 442 12.43 18.68 -4.23
N ALA A 443 11.67 17.71 -3.67
CA ALA A 443 10.26 17.92 -3.35
C ALA A 443 10.06 19.07 -2.34
N GLY A 444 10.93 19.15 -1.32
CA GLY A 444 10.95 20.27 -0.37
C GLY A 444 11.22 21.62 -1.03
N ALA A 445 12.15 21.68 -1.99
CA ALA A 445 12.44 22.90 -2.76
C ALA A 445 11.23 23.38 -3.59
N LEU A 446 10.48 22.47 -4.20
CA LEU A 446 9.22 22.81 -4.88
C LEU A 446 8.18 23.37 -3.90
N GLY A 447 8.07 22.77 -2.71
CA GLY A 447 7.20 23.29 -1.64
C GLY A 447 7.59 24.69 -1.18
N GLN A 448 8.89 24.98 -1.04
CA GLN A 448 9.39 26.31 -0.73
C GLN A 448 9.04 27.30 -1.85
N ASN A 449 9.36 26.97 -3.11
CA ASN A 449 9.07 27.84 -4.26
C ASN A 449 7.58 28.17 -4.34
N PHE A 450 6.71 27.22 -4.07
CA PHE A 450 5.27 27.46 -3.99
C PHE A 450 4.92 28.43 -2.85
N SER A 451 5.48 28.22 -1.67
CA SER A 451 5.15 29.01 -0.47
C SER A 451 5.53 30.49 -0.58
N VAL A 452 6.54 30.82 -1.40
CA VAL A 452 6.98 32.19 -1.65
C VAL A 452 6.42 32.79 -2.95
N GLY A 453 5.53 32.07 -3.65
CA GLY A 453 4.90 32.52 -4.90
C GLY A 453 5.79 32.42 -6.14
N ASP A 454 6.92 31.73 -6.05
CA ASP A 454 7.87 31.58 -7.16
C ASP A 454 7.48 30.48 -8.15
N TRP A 455 6.48 29.65 -7.81
CA TRP A 455 6.06 28.53 -8.63
C TRP A 455 4.57 28.27 -8.49
N SER A 456 3.90 28.04 -9.61
CA SER A 456 2.48 27.65 -9.67
C SER A 456 2.34 26.37 -10.50
N PRO A 457 2.07 25.22 -9.88
CA PRO A 457 1.87 23.97 -10.61
C PRO A 457 0.48 23.86 -11.21
N VAL A 458 0.39 23.05 -12.27
CA VAL A 458 -0.85 22.44 -12.77
C VAL A 458 -0.65 20.95 -12.89
N THR A 459 -1.60 20.15 -12.42
CA THR A 459 -1.51 18.69 -12.52
C THR A 459 -1.85 18.21 -13.93
N PRO A 460 -1.44 17.00 -14.34
CA PRO A 460 -1.84 16.41 -15.63
C PRO A 460 -3.35 16.39 -15.82
N ALA A 461 -4.11 16.02 -14.79
CA ALA A 461 -5.57 15.98 -14.86
C ALA A 461 -6.22 17.37 -15.02
N GLU A 462 -5.67 18.39 -14.35
CA GLU A 462 -6.13 19.77 -14.51
C GLU A 462 -5.82 20.31 -15.91
N LEU A 463 -4.62 20.04 -16.43
CA LEU A 463 -4.24 20.45 -17.78
C LEU A 463 -5.11 19.77 -18.84
N GLN A 464 -5.35 18.46 -18.72
CA GLN A 464 -6.22 17.71 -19.63
C GLN A 464 -7.62 18.32 -19.69
N LYS A 465 -8.23 18.64 -18.55
CA LYS A 465 -9.53 19.31 -18.48
C LYS A 465 -9.53 20.69 -19.15
N LYS A 466 -8.41 21.44 -19.07
CA LYS A 466 -8.27 22.74 -19.74
C LYS A 466 -8.20 22.57 -21.27
N ILE A 467 -7.45 21.58 -21.75
CA ILE A 467 -7.35 21.27 -23.18
C ILE A 467 -8.72 20.83 -23.73
N GLU A 468 -9.43 19.93 -23.06
CA GLU A 468 -10.76 19.46 -23.47
C GLU A 468 -11.81 20.57 -23.55
N ARG A 469 -11.69 21.59 -22.72
CA ARG A 469 -12.59 22.75 -22.72
C ARG A 469 -12.22 23.82 -23.77
N ASN A 470 -11.22 23.53 -24.62
CA ASN A 470 -10.66 24.52 -25.57
C ASN A 470 -10.32 25.84 -24.88
N GLY A 471 -9.74 25.77 -23.68
CA GLY A 471 -9.36 26.94 -22.91
C GLY A 471 -8.39 27.84 -23.69
N ASP A 472 -8.56 29.16 -23.57
CA ASP A 472 -7.63 30.12 -24.16
C ASP A 472 -6.32 30.14 -23.37
N LEU A 473 -5.45 29.18 -23.66
CA LEU A 473 -4.14 29.01 -23.02
C LEU A 473 -3.04 28.80 -24.07
N VAL A 474 -1.83 29.19 -23.71
CA VAL A 474 -0.60 28.88 -24.46
C VAL A 474 0.12 27.76 -23.76
N LEU A 475 0.28 26.61 -24.43
CA LEU A 475 1.03 25.48 -23.93
C LEU A 475 2.40 25.42 -24.60
N ILE A 476 3.49 25.43 -23.81
CA ILE A 476 4.85 25.51 -24.33
C ILE A 476 5.66 24.25 -23.92
N ASP A 477 6.16 23.52 -24.93
CA ASP A 477 7.15 22.47 -24.71
C ASP A 477 8.56 23.09 -24.76
N THR A 478 9.29 22.97 -23.65
CA THR A 478 10.62 23.56 -23.52
C THR A 478 11.76 22.54 -23.74
N ARG A 479 11.46 21.35 -24.25
CA ARG A 479 12.42 20.29 -24.54
C ARG A 479 13.19 20.56 -25.82
N THR A 480 14.20 19.73 -26.09
CA THR A 480 14.91 19.72 -27.36
C THR A 480 14.07 19.04 -28.46
N GLU A 481 14.31 19.39 -29.72
CA GLU A 481 13.65 18.77 -30.86
C GLU A 481 13.85 17.23 -30.90
N ARG A 482 15.03 16.76 -30.50
CA ARG A 482 15.31 15.32 -30.40
C ARG A 482 14.34 14.63 -29.44
N GLU A 483 14.15 15.18 -28.24
CA GLU A 483 13.20 14.63 -27.26
C GLU A 483 11.76 14.59 -27.77
N LEU A 484 11.35 15.59 -28.56
CA LEU A 484 10.01 15.62 -29.16
C LEU A 484 9.83 14.51 -30.20
N LYS A 485 10.85 14.28 -31.03
CA LYS A 485 10.83 13.21 -32.04
C LYS A 485 10.78 11.82 -31.41
N GLU A 486 11.43 11.64 -30.26
CA GLU A 486 11.46 10.36 -29.54
C GLU A 486 10.14 10.08 -28.78
N THR A 487 9.55 11.08 -28.13
CA THR A 487 8.46 10.85 -27.17
C THR A 487 7.14 11.56 -27.50
N GLY A 488 7.09 12.33 -28.60
CA GLY A 488 5.92 13.10 -28.99
C GLY A 488 5.74 14.39 -28.19
N ILE A 489 4.63 15.08 -28.44
CA ILE A 489 4.25 16.39 -27.87
C ILE A 489 2.82 16.33 -27.32
N ILE A 490 2.49 17.12 -26.31
CA ILE A 490 1.11 17.29 -25.86
C ILE A 490 0.32 18.04 -26.93
N PRO A 491 -0.90 17.59 -27.31
CA PRO A 491 -1.71 18.25 -28.35
C PRO A 491 -1.88 19.75 -28.10
N GLY A 492 -1.68 20.55 -29.15
CA GLY A 492 -1.80 22.00 -29.10
C GLY A 492 -0.59 22.74 -28.48
N ALA A 493 0.46 22.05 -28.08
CA ALA A 493 1.66 22.69 -27.57
C ALA A 493 2.51 23.29 -28.69
N ILE A 494 3.07 24.47 -28.44
CA ILE A 494 4.09 25.09 -29.28
C ILE A 494 5.48 24.71 -28.77
N HIS A 495 6.41 24.46 -29.67
CA HIS A 495 7.78 24.13 -29.31
C HIS A 495 8.65 25.36 -29.21
N ILE A 496 9.13 25.66 -28.01
CA ILE A 496 10.13 26.70 -27.75
C ILE A 496 11.16 26.12 -26.76
N PRO A 497 12.31 25.63 -27.25
CA PRO A 497 13.38 25.14 -26.38
C PRO A 497 13.74 26.18 -25.31
N ILE A 498 14.06 25.71 -24.09
CA ILE A 498 14.34 26.62 -22.97
C ILE A 498 15.45 27.65 -23.29
N ASP A 499 16.44 27.24 -24.07
CA ASP A 499 17.58 28.09 -24.44
C ASP A 499 17.18 29.20 -25.43
N ASP A 500 16.14 28.97 -26.25
CA ASP A 500 15.61 29.94 -27.21
C ASP A 500 14.53 30.86 -26.61
N LEU A 501 13.88 30.43 -25.50
CA LEU A 501 12.73 31.12 -24.91
C LEU A 501 13.03 32.60 -24.63
N ARG A 502 14.27 32.90 -24.15
CA ARG A 502 14.65 34.28 -23.81
C ARG A 502 14.64 35.22 -25.02
N GLY A 503 14.99 34.74 -26.20
CA GLY A 503 14.94 35.46 -27.45
C GLY A 503 13.54 35.61 -28.04
N ARG A 504 12.65 34.64 -27.74
CA ARG A 504 11.32 34.50 -28.34
C ARG A 504 10.18 34.97 -27.44
N VAL A 505 10.46 35.57 -26.26
CA VAL A 505 9.42 36.09 -25.33
C VAL A 505 8.43 37.03 -26.00
N LYS A 506 8.88 37.84 -26.99
CA LYS A 506 8.04 38.81 -27.71
C LYS A 506 6.98 38.16 -28.63
N GLU A 507 7.10 36.86 -28.92
CA GLU A 507 6.13 36.11 -29.70
C GLU A 507 4.92 35.68 -28.87
N LEU A 508 4.99 35.82 -27.55
CA LEU A 508 4.00 35.36 -26.60
C LEU A 508 3.17 36.51 -26.04
N ASP A 509 1.90 36.26 -25.79
CA ASP A 509 0.99 37.22 -25.18
C ASP A 509 1.09 37.15 -23.64
N PRO A 510 1.51 38.24 -22.96
CA PRO A 510 1.68 38.25 -21.52
C PRO A 510 0.37 38.21 -20.73
N ASP A 511 -0.77 38.45 -21.35
CA ASP A 511 -2.08 38.44 -20.72
C ASP A 511 -2.74 37.04 -20.75
N LYS A 512 -2.27 36.15 -21.64
CA LYS A 512 -2.77 34.77 -21.73
C LYS A 512 -2.22 33.86 -20.66
N GLU A 513 -3.06 32.91 -20.20
CA GLU A 513 -2.57 31.82 -19.35
C GLU A 513 -1.53 30.99 -20.11
N THR A 514 -0.30 30.96 -19.60
CA THR A 514 0.81 30.25 -20.22
C THR A 514 1.23 29.06 -19.33
N ILE A 515 1.22 27.85 -19.89
CA ILE A 515 1.63 26.65 -19.19
C ILE A 515 2.86 26.07 -19.87
N LEU A 516 3.94 25.91 -19.11
CA LEU A 516 5.18 25.33 -19.63
C LEU A 516 5.35 23.90 -19.13
N TYR A 517 5.93 23.05 -19.98
CA TYR A 517 6.40 21.75 -19.55
C TYR A 517 7.75 21.38 -20.20
N CYS A 518 8.44 20.43 -19.58
CA CYS A 518 9.63 19.78 -20.14
C CYS A 518 9.56 18.27 -19.86
N ALA A 519 10.68 17.56 -19.81
CA ALA A 519 10.66 16.15 -19.45
C ALA A 519 10.12 15.91 -18.03
N VAL A 520 10.67 16.60 -17.02
CA VAL A 520 10.38 16.33 -15.60
C VAL A 520 10.02 17.57 -14.77
N GLY A 521 10.29 18.80 -15.23
CA GLY A 521 9.89 20.04 -14.53
C GLY A 521 10.95 21.13 -14.40
N LEU A 522 12.26 20.85 -14.39
CA LEU A 522 13.29 21.87 -14.12
C LEU A 522 13.34 22.97 -15.20
N ARG A 523 13.42 22.60 -16.48
CA ARG A 523 13.48 23.55 -17.61
C ARG A 523 12.21 24.42 -17.68
N SER A 524 11.04 23.81 -17.47
CA SER A 524 9.77 24.54 -17.42
C SER A 524 9.70 25.50 -16.23
N TYR A 525 10.26 25.15 -15.07
CA TYR A 525 10.37 26.07 -13.94
C TYR A 525 11.26 27.28 -14.27
N VAL A 526 12.42 27.07 -14.90
CA VAL A 526 13.28 28.18 -15.38
C VAL A 526 12.53 29.09 -16.35
N GLY A 527 11.79 28.50 -17.30
CA GLY A 527 10.94 29.25 -18.24
C GLY A 527 9.81 30.02 -17.54
N ASN A 528 9.16 29.40 -16.56
CA ASN A 528 8.12 30.03 -15.73
C ASN A 528 8.67 31.30 -15.03
N ARG A 529 9.82 31.19 -14.37
CA ARG A 529 10.46 32.34 -13.71
C ARG A 529 10.82 33.45 -14.71
N LEU A 530 11.36 33.04 -15.87
CA LEU A 530 11.69 34.00 -16.93
C LEU A 530 10.46 34.79 -17.37
N LEU A 531 9.36 34.13 -17.69
CA LEU A 531 8.13 34.77 -18.16
C LEU A 531 7.52 35.69 -17.09
N LEU A 532 7.41 35.20 -15.83
CA LEU A 532 6.92 36.02 -14.71
C LEU A 532 7.74 37.33 -14.55
N MET A 533 9.08 37.23 -14.61
CA MET A 533 9.97 38.41 -14.53
C MET A 533 9.91 39.32 -15.77
N LYS A 534 9.34 38.83 -16.88
CA LYS A 534 9.06 39.62 -18.08
C LYS A 534 7.64 40.22 -18.14
N GLY A 535 6.88 40.10 -17.04
CA GLY A 535 5.58 40.71 -16.86
C GLY A 535 4.37 39.88 -17.29
N PHE A 536 4.55 38.57 -17.55
CA PHE A 536 3.44 37.66 -17.78
C PHE A 536 2.64 37.46 -16.49
N LYS A 537 1.31 37.53 -16.56
CA LYS A 537 0.44 37.57 -15.39
C LYS A 537 0.06 36.18 -14.85
N ASN A 538 -0.06 35.19 -15.72
CA ASN A 538 -0.56 33.88 -15.36
C ASN A 538 0.31 32.79 -16.00
N VAL A 539 1.40 32.43 -15.33
CA VAL A 539 2.34 31.43 -15.81
C VAL A 539 2.36 30.23 -14.86
N LYS A 540 2.16 29.03 -15.40
CA LYS A 540 2.15 27.78 -14.65
C LYS A 540 3.10 26.76 -15.27
N THR A 541 3.39 25.71 -14.52
CA THR A 541 4.16 24.56 -15.02
C THR A 541 3.40 23.27 -14.81
N LEU A 542 3.44 22.38 -15.81
CA LEU A 542 2.94 21.02 -15.66
C LEU A 542 3.86 20.25 -14.69
N THR A 543 3.32 19.91 -13.53
CA THR A 543 4.08 19.11 -12.55
C THR A 543 4.31 17.70 -13.11
N GLY A 544 5.54 17.17 -12.96
CA GLY A 544 5.96 15.90 -13.56
C GLY A 544 6.31 15.98 -15.05
N GLY A 545 6.03 17.09 -15.71
CA GLY A 545 6.32 17.30 -17.14
C GLY A 545 5.65 16.25 -18.03
N ILE A 546 6.27 15.96 -19.20
CA ILE A 546 5.74 14.94 -20.14
C ILE A 546 5.85 13.51 -19.58
N ASN A 547 6.77 13.25 -18.64
CA ASN A 547 6.92 11.94 -18.03
C ASN A 547 5.75 11.60 -17.09
N GLY A 548 5.12 12.62 -16.48
CA GLY A 548 3.87 12.46 -15.71
C GLY A 548 2.59 12.53 -16.55
N TRP A 549 2.68 12.76 -17.87
CA TRP A 549 1.54 12.92 -18.76
C TRP A 549 1.06 11.56 -19.30
N ILE A 550 -0.07 11.07 -18.79
CA ILE A 550 -0.67 9.77 -19.14
C ILE A 550 -1.70 9.84 -20.27
N TYR A 551 -2.01 11.04 -20.76
CA TYR A 551 -3.01 11.25 -21.80
C TYR A 551 -2.40 11.20 -23.19
N ARG A 552 -3.23 11.46 -24.23
CA ARG A 552 -2.81 11.41 -25.64
C ARG A 552 -1.61 12.32 -25.89
N LYS A 553 -0.67 11.81 -26.65
CA LYS A 553 0.45 12.54 -27.26
C LYS A 553 0.32 12.50 -28.78
N GLU A 554 0.81 13.51 -29.45
CA GLU A 554 0.90 13.56 -30.90
C GLU A 554 2.34 13.39 -31.36
N LYS A 555 2.52 12.85 -32.57
CA LYS A 555 3.86 12.83 -33.16
C LYS A 555 4.28 14.27 -33.44
N TYR A 556 5.51 14.59 -33.09
CA TYR A 556 6.07 15.88 -33.47
C TYR A 556 6.38 15.89 -34.96
N PRO A 557 5.82 16.82 -35.75
CA PRO A 557 5.95 16.81 -37.20
C PRO A 557 7.34 17.19 -37.71
N GLY A 558 8.18 17.82 -36.86
CA GLY A 558 9.52 18.28 -37.22
C GLY A 558 9.52 19.72 -37.68
#